data_abaf2e896e0dbc48af6332f74accaac5
#
_entry.id   abaf2e896e0dbc48af6332f74accaac5
#
_cell.length_a   1.000
_cell.length_b   1.000
_cell.length_c   1.000
_cell.angle_alpha   90.00
_cell.angle_beta   90.00
_cell.angle_gamma   90.00
#
_symmetry.space_group_name_H-M   'P 1'
#
loop_
_entity.id
_entity.type
_entity.pdbx_description
1 polymer ?
#
loop_
_entity_poly.entity_id
_entity_poly.type
_entity_poly.pdbx_seq_one_letter_code
_entity_poly.pdbx_strand_id
1 'polypeptide(L)'
;MTRAILAVLLCASLGASAEGVLPRLAVHPEGHYLMTEDGKPFFWLGDTAWELFHRLNREEAVRYLDNRAKLGFTVVQAVCLAELDGLSVPNAYGHLPFGNPKDPVPAVREGADNDYWDHVDFIVREANRRGIYVAMLPTWGRWWKKADNVFTPDSAAAYGEWLGRRYRESGLVWVMGGDRPLETSAERAVLDALAAGLRRGDGGAHLITFHPNGGAGSSQYLGDCPWIDFHMRQNGHDIDYPADPGVRYDGTLADWRRTPPKPVLDGEPVYEGHPVAFQPDRLGHTVAADIRRAFFWDLFNGAFGHTYGHHSIWQMYDKGRGPVNRPLMTWKEALDEPGSRQLGLAKRLFLSRPFFTRVPAPEIIVPSDPASLVPGTGTRRFTATRDREGAFAMVYAPVGRRFKVDLSCIRTPRCRVAWYDPRTGEERDARIIESAGVHEFVPPSEGELLDWVLLVDAEALLLP
;
A
#
# COMPACT_ATOMS: atom_id res chain seq x y z
N MET A 1 -4.72 43.37 -42.53
CA MET A 1 -4.86 43.53 -41.08
C MET A 1 -4.67 42.15 -40.43
N THR A 2 -3.47 41.87 -40.05
CA THR A 2 -3.01 40.55 -39.55
C THR A 2 -3.20 40.53 -38.01
N ARG A 3 -4.06 39.71 -37.48
CA ARG A 3 -4.18 39.49 -36.03
C ARG A 3 -3.16 38.46 -35.58
N ALA A 4 -2.19 38.88 -34.78
CA ALA A 4 -1.27 38.03 -34.08
C ALA A 4 -1.97 37.37 -32.90
N ILE A 5 -1.93 36.03 -32.84
CA ILE A 5 -2.38 35.22 -31.69
C ILE A 5 -1.17 35.10 -30.75
N LEU A 6 -1.29 35.73 -29.59
CA LEU A 6 -0.31 35.66 -28.51
C LEU A 6 -0.56 34.36 -27.73
N ALA A 7 0.28 33.35 -27.94
CA ALA A 7 0.29 32.13 -27.12
C ALA A 7 1.00 32.44 -25.80
N VAL A 8 0.26 32.45 -24.71
CA VAL A 8 0.83 32.53 -23.36
C VAL A 8 1.29 31.13 -22.96
N LEU A 9 2.58 30.88 -23.05
CA LEU A 9 3.22 29.70 -22.44
C LEU A 9 3.23 29.91 -20.91
N LEU A 10 2.38 29.20 -20.20
CA LEU A 10 2.49 29.02 -18.75
C LEU A 10 3.69 28.11 -18.49
N CYS A 11 4.87 28.68 -18.25
CA CYS A 11 5.97 27.95 -17.62
C CYS A 11 5.60 27.68 -16.16
N ALA A 12 5.11 26.48 -15.88
CA ALA A 12 5.09 25.97 -14.52
C ALA A 12 6.55 25.84 -14.07
N SER A 13 7.00 26.73 -13.20
CA SER A 13 8.28 26.59 -12.49
C SER A 13 8.16 25.37 -11.59
N LEU A 14 8.70 24.23 -12.05
CA LEU A 14 9.11 23.14 -11.17
C LEU A 14 10.20 23.73 -10.25
N GLY A 15 9.82 24.12 -9.05
CA GLY A 15 10.78 24.42 -8.00
C GLY A 15 11.63 23.17 -7.81
N ALA A 16 12.91 23.22 -8.15
CA ALA A 16 13.88 22.20 -7.81
C ALA A 16 13.94 22.14 -6.27
N SER A 17 13.27 21.15 -5.68
CA SER A 17 13.57 20.75 -4.31
C SER A 17 15.04 20.36 -4.26
N ALA A 18 15.75 20.71 -3.17
CA ALA A 18 17.10 20.26 -2.93
C ALA A 18 17.18 18.75 -3.23
N GLU A 19 18.19 18.33 -4.02
CA GLU A 19 18.27 16.97 -4.55
C GLU A 19 18.05 15.92 -3.44
N GLY A 20 16.93 15.18 -3.52
CA GLY A 20 16.64 14.01 -2.69
C GLY A 20 15.83 14.24 -1.41
N VAL A 21 15.42 15.45 -1.07
CA VAL A 21 14.55 15.69 0.11
C VAL A 21 13.09 15.59 -0.32
N LEU A 22 12.39 14.56 0.19
CA LEU A 22 10.96 14.39 -0.04
C LEU A 22 10.16 15.23 0.97
N PRO A 23 8.99 15.80 0.57
CA PRO A 23 8.12 16.53 1.49
C PRO A 23 7.65 15.60 2.62
N ARG A 24 7.46 16.14 3.81
CA ARG A 24 6.93 15.37 4.94
C ARG A 24 5.49 14.96 4.68
N LEU A 25 5.11 13.80 5.20
CA LEU A 25 3.75 13.31 5.11
C LEU A 25 2.97 13.70 6.37
N ALA A 26 1.69 14.00 6.17
CA ALA A 26 0.75 14.32 7.24
C ALA A 26 -0.58 13.62 7.01
N VAL A 27 -1.34 13.44 8.08
CA VAL A 27 -2.74 13.03 8.00
C VAL A 27 -3.57 14.23 7.54
N HIS A 28 -4.41 14.03 6.53
CA HIS A 28 -5.35 15.05 6.07
C HIS A 28 -6.34 15.42 7.20
N PRO A 29 -6.74 16.67 7.37
CA PRO A 29 -7.60 17.12 8.48
C PRO A 29 -8.91 16.32 8.66
N GLU A 30 -9.45 15.74 7.59
CA GLU A 30 -10.65 14.89 7.66
C GLU A 30 -10.37 13.48 8.20
N GLY A 31 -9.11 13.09 8.38
CA GLY A 31 -8.73 11.85 9.04
C GLY A 31 -8.75 10.59 8.16
N HIS A 32 -9.10 10.67 6.86
CA HIS A 32 -9.22 9.48 6.02
C HIS A 32 -8.08 9.29 5.01
N TYR A 33 -7.24 10.30 4.83
CA TYR A 33 -6.20 10.30 3.79
C TYR A 33 -4.85 10.80 4.32
N LEU A 34 -3.80 10.49 3.59
CA LEU A 34 -2.50 11.14 3.76
C LEU A 34 -2.32 12.23 2.70
N MET A 35 -1.56 13.25 3.07
CA MET A 35 -1.13 14.34 2.20
C MET A 35 0.35 14.65 2.43
N THR A 36 0.96 15.33 1.49
CA THR A 36 2.25 16.00 1.70
C THR A 36 2.06 17.29 2.48
N GLU A 37 3.09 17.80 3.12
CA GLU A 37 3.05 19.04 3.93
C GLU A 37 2.58 20.27 3.13
N ASP A 38 2.72 20.27 1.80
CA ASP A 38 2.18 21.28 0.90
C ASP A 38 0.71 21.05 0.50
N GLY A 39 0.02 20.08 1.15
CA GLY A 39 -1.40 19.83 0.99
C GLY A 39 -1.81 18.99 -0.22
N LYS A 40 -0.87 18.40 -0.95
CA LYS A 40 -1.19 17.54 -2.10
C LYS A 40 -1.58 16.13 -1.67
N PRO A 41 -2.47 15.45 -2.41
CA PRO A 41 -2.79 14.06 -2.16
C PRO A 41 -1.55 13.15 -2.18
N PHE A 42 -1.40 12.34 -1.14
CA PHE A 42 -0.42 11.27 -1.13
C PHE A 42 -1.10 9.93 -1.34
N PHE A 43 -0.93 9.35 -2.53
CA PHE A 43 -1.39 7.99 -2.80
C PHE A 43 -0.27 7.02 -2.45
N TRP A 44 -0.50 6.18 -1.44
CA TRP A 44 0.40 5.09 -1.11
C TRP A 44 0.22 3.97 -2.16
N LEU A 45 1.13 3.88 -3.11
CA LEU A 45 1.35 2.67 -3.88
C LEU A 45 2.66 2.07 -3.39
N GLY A 46 2.54 1.14 -2.45
CA GLY A 46 3.68 0.48 -1.81
C GLY A 46 4.10 -0.80 -2.52
N ASP A 47 5.36 -1.21 -2.33
CA ASP A 47 5.84 -2.55 -2.66
C ASP A 47 6.48 -3.21 -1.44
N THR A 48 6.24 -4.49 -1.27
CA THR A 48 6.79 -5.26 -0.15
C THR A 48 8.15 -5.84 -0.51
N ALA A 49 9.17 -5.40 0.23
CA ALA A 49 10.57 -5.79 0.03
C ALA A 49 11.25 -6.04 1.39
N TRP A 50 10.71 -6.98 2.20
CA TRP A 50 11.14 -7.18 3.58
C TRP A 50 12.65 -7.39 3.72
N GLU A 51 13.28 -8.11 2.77
CA GLU A 51 14.69 -8.47 2.77
C GLU A 51 15.60 -7.48 1.99
N LEU A 52 15.11 -6.30 1.63
CA LEU A 52 15.81 -5.31 0.80
C LEU A 52 17.19 -4.93 1.39
N PHE A 53 17.25 -4.57 2.67
CA PHE A 53 18.48 -4.17 3.35
C PHE A 53 19.42 -5.35 3.63
N HIS A 54 18.85 -6.54 3.74
CA HIS A 54 19.58 -7.73 4.16
C HIS A 54 20.17 -8.50 2.97
N ARG A 55 19.37 -8.70 1.91
CA ARG A 55 19.72 -9.63 0.82
C ARG A 55 20.28 -8.98 -0.43
N LEU A 56 19.95 -7.73 -0.74
CA LEU A 56 20.43 -7.08 -1.95
C LEU A 56 21.76 -6.36 -1.71
N ASN A 57 22.64 -6.41 -2.71
CA ASN A 57 23.76 -5.48 -2.80
C ASN A 57 23.28 -4.12 -3.38
N ARG A 58 24.16 -3.12 -3.48
CA ARG A 58 23.80 -1.76 -3.92
C ARG A 58 23.29 -1.71 -5.36
N GLU A 59 23.92 -2.43 -6.27
CA GLU A 59 23.54 -2.51 -7.69
C GLU A 59 22.16 -3.18 -7.83
N GLU A 60 21.91 -4.24 -7.11
CA GLU A 60 20.63 -4.93 -7.09
C GLU A 60 19.52 -4.03 -6.49
N ALA A 61 19.81 -3.31 -5.40
CA ALA A 61 18.88 -2.37 -4.79
C ALA A 61 18.52 -1.21 -5.73
N VAL A 62 19.51 -0.65 -6.43
CA VAL A 62 19.29 0.38 -7.46
C VAL A 62 18.39 -0.16 -8.58
N ARG A 63 18.68 -1.35 -9.12
CA ARG A 63 17.84 -1.98 -10.15
C ARG A 63 16.39 -2.16 -9.70
N TYR A 64 16.19 -2.61 -8.48
CA TYR A 64 14.86 -2.77 -7.88
C TYR A 64 14.14 -1.42 -7.78
N LEU A 65 14.78 -0.41 -7.20
CA LEU A 65 14.21 0.93 -7.01
C LEU A 65 13.92 1.64 -8.34
N ASP A 66 14.77 1.49 -9.35
CA ASP A 66 14.55 2.03 -10.71
C ASP A 66 13.28 1.45 -11.34
N ASN A 67 13.08 0.14 -11.22
CA ASN A 67 11.88 -0.52 -11.72
C ASN A 67 10.63 0.01 -11.00
N ARG A 68 10.65 0.08 -9.66
CA ARG A 68 9.50 0.54 -8.86
C ARG A 68 9.17 2.02 -9.13
N ALA A 69 10.15 2.88 -9.25
CA ALA A 69 9.96 4.29 -9.63
C ALA A 69 9.31 4.41 -11.02
N LYS A 70 9.82 3.68 -12.01
CA LYS A 70 9.28 3.66 -13.38
C LYS A 70 7.81 3.22 -13.42
N LEU A 71 7.41 2.27 -12.57
CA LEU A 71 6.04 1.78 -12.47
C LEU A 71 5.12 2.70 -11.63
N GLY A 72 5.67 3.76 -11.02
CA GLY A 72 4.93 4.76 -10.28
C GLY A 72 4.69 4.42 -8.81
N PHE A 73 5.46 3.51 -8.23
CA PHE A 73 5.44 3.25 -6.79
C PHE A 73 5.92 4.49 -6.01
N THR A 74 5.27 4.74 -4.88
CA THR A 74 5.57 5.88 -3.99
C THR A 74 6.20 5.43 -2.68
N VAL A 75 6.10 4.15 -2.36
CA VAL A 75 6.61 3.58 -1.10
C VAL A 75 7.26 2.22 -1.37
N VAL A 76 8.33 1.90 -0.62
CA VAL A 76 8.83 0.54 -0.45
C VAL A 76 8.83 0.19 1.03
N GLN A 77 8.34 -0.99 1.40
CA GLN A 77 8.37 -1.51 2.77
C GLN A 77 9.62 -2.37 2.95
N ALA A 78 10.45 -2.08 3.95
CA ALA A 78 11.68 -2.81 4.24
C ALA A 78 11.96 -2.90 5.74
N VAL A 79 12.61 -3.99 6.16
CA VAL A 79 12.85 -4.31 7.57
C VAL A 79 14.31 -4.13 7.93
N CYS A 80 14.60 -3.32 8.97
CA CYS A 80 15.96 -3.14 9.47
C CYS A 80 16.53 -4.41 10.08
N LEU A 81 15.74 -5.11 10.88
CA LEU A 81 16.11 -6.40 11.49
C LEU A 81 15.31 -7.49 10.79
N ALA A 82 15.81 -7.94 9.65
CA ALA A 82 15.10 -8.77 8.70
C ALA A 82 14.57 -10.09 9.30
N GLU A 83 13.46 -10.59 8.77
CA GLU A 83 12.79 -11.81 9.25
C GLU A 83 13.66 -13.04 9.07
N LEU A 84 14.32 -13.16 7.91
CA LEU A 84 15.08 -14.35 7.53
C LEU A 84 16.48 -14.33 8.17
N ASP A 85 16.46 -14.45 9.50
CA ASP A 85 17.65 -14.53 10.36
C ASP A 85 18.59 -13.31 10.32
N GLY A 86 18.08 -12.11 10.00
CA GLY A 86 18.86 -10.90 9.83
C GLY A 86 19.64 -10.41 11.05
N LEU A 87 19.43 -10.99 12.24
CA LEU A 87 20.29 -10.75 13.42
C LEU A 87 21.54 -11.64 13.46
N SER A 88 21.56 -12.75 12.72
CA SER A 88 22.65 -13.75 12.76
C SER A 88 23.26 -14.05 11.41
N VAL A 89 22.51 -13.83 10.33
CA VAL A 89 22.99 -13.91 8.96
C VAL A 89 23.33 -12.50 8.48
N PRO A 90 24.58 -12.24 8.06
CA PRO A 90 24.99 -10.91 7.63
C PRO A 90 24.33 -10.51 6.30
N ASN A 91 24.30 -9.19 6.04
CA ASN A 91 23.83 -8.64 4.78
C ASN A 91 24.77 -9.00 3.62
N ALA A 92 24.46 -8.56 2.40
CA ALA A 92 25.23 -8.82 1.18
C ALA A 92 26.72 -8.37 1.25
N TYR A 93 27.09 -7.59 2.26
CA TYR A 93 28.46 -7.09 2.50
C TYR A 93 29.15 -7.73 3.71
N GLY A 94 28.53 -8.73 4.33
CA GLY A 94 29.11 -9.42 5.47
C GLY A 94 28.89 -8.71 6.81
N HIS A 95 27.99 -7.74 6.89
CA HIS A 95 27.73 -6.95 8.09
C HIS A 95 26.43 -7.36 8.79
N LEU A 96 26.46 -7.35 10.14
CA LEU A 96 25.31 -7.54 11.01
C LEU A 96 24.81 -6.19 11.56
N PRO A 97 23.49 -6.05 11.83
CA PRO A 97 22.93 -4.81 12.38
C PRO A 97 23.38 -4.51 13.80
N PHE A 98 23.68 -5.55 14.59
CA PHE A 98 24.15 -5.46 15.98
C PHE A 98 25.48 -6.21 16.14
N GLY A 99 26.31 -5.75 17.07
CA GLY A 99 27.55 -6.44 17.42
C GLY A 99 27.30 -7.77 18.17
N ASN A 100 26.19 -7.83 18.90
CA ASN A 100 25.68 -9.04 19.56
C ASN A 100 24.17 -9.17 19.23
N PRO A 101 23.71 -10.28 18.65
CA PRO A 101 22.30 -10.46 18.30
C PRO A 101 21.31 -10.35 19.47
N LYS A 102 21.79 -10.49 20.72
CA LYS A 102 20.97 -10.37 21.94
C LYS A 102 21.05 -8.99 22.60
N ASP A 103 21.85 -8.12 22.06
CA ASP A 103 22.03 -6.75 22.58
C ASP A 103 21.72 -5.76 21.43
N PRO A 104 20.55 -5.12 21.42
CA PRO A 104 20.08 -4.30 20.31
C PRO A 104 20.78 -2.92 20.24
N VAL A 105 22.11 -2.93 20.33
CA VAL A 105 22.96 -1.77 20.11
C VAL A 105 23.47 -1.80 18.67
N PRO A 106 23.15 -0.77 17.85
CA PRO A 106 23.59 -0.70 16.46
C PRO A 106 25.10 -0.81 16.31
N ALA A 107 25.54 -1.73 15.45
CA ALA A 107 26.96 -1.94 15.14
C ALA A 107 27.42 -0.91 14.11
N VAL A 108 27.74 0.29 14.56
CA VAL A 108 28.22 1.40 13.72
C VAL A 108 29.74 1.48 13.80
N ARG A 109 30.39 1.71 12.66
CA ARG A 109 31.83 1.97 12.54
C ARG A 109 32.06 3.38 12.03
N GLU A 110 33.18 3.97 12.43
CA GLU A 110 33.58 5.27 11.89
C GLU A 110 34.00 5.15 10.43
N GLY A 111 33.55 6.08 9.60
CA GLY A 111 33.80 6.08 8.16
C GLY A 111 32.52 5.82 7.35
N ALA A 112 32.66 5.72 6.05
CA ALA A 112 31.54 5.44 5.13
C ALA A 112 31.69 4.04 4.52
N ASP A 113 30.55 3.43 4.22
CA ASP A 113 30.44 2.19 3.45
C ASP A 113 31.10 0.95 4.09
N ASN A 114 31.13 0.89 5.41
CA ASN A 114 31.89 -0.11 6.16
C ASN A 114 31.09 -0.88 7.22
N ASP A 115 29.78 -0.62 7.34
CA ASP A 115 28.88 -1.35 8.26
C ASP A 115 27.49 -1.59 7.65
N TYR A 116 26.64 -2.25 8.44
CA TYR A 116 25.25 -2.58 8.05
C TYR A 116 24.42 -1.31 7.78
N TRP A 117 24.55 -0.31 8.64
CA TRP A 117 23.72 0.88 8.63
C TRP A 117 24.09 1.84 7.50
N ASP A 118 25.34 1.86 7.07
CA ASP A 118 25.79 2.57 5.87
C ASP A 118 25.11 2.01 4.60
N HIS A 119 24.88 0.69 4.58
CA HIS A 119 24.13 0.06 3.48
C HIS A 119 22.66 0.44 3.51
N VAL A 120 22.03 0.46 4.69
CA VAL A 120 20.65 0.94 4.85
C VAL A 120 20.53 2.41 4.42
N ASP A 121 21.47 3.27 4.85
CA ASP A 121 21.54 4.69 4.45
C ASP A 121 21.60 4.86 2.93
N PHE A 122 22.44 4.05 2.27
CA PHE A 122 22.56 4.07 0.82
C PHE A 122 21.19 3.79 0.16
N ILE A 123 20.50 2.73 0.59
CA ILE A 123 19.22 2.34 0.01
C ILE A 123 18.13 3.39 0.29
N VAL A 124 18.05 3.93 1.50
CA VAL A 124 17.09 4.99 1.87
C VAL A 124 17.33 6.23 0.98
N ARG A 125 18.57 6.67 0.84
CA ARG A 125 18.92 7.79 -0.02
C ARG A 125 18.58 7.54 -1.48
N GLU A 126 18.88 6.35 -2.01
CA GLU A 126 18.56 5.98 -3.39
C GLU A 126 17.04 5.88 -3.64
N ALA A 127 16.26 5.43 -2.67
CA ALA A 127 14.80 5.45 -2.74
C ALA A 127 14.27 6.89 -2.79
N ASN A 128 14.72 7.75 -1.85
CA ASN A 128 14.26 9.13 -1.78
C ASN A 128 14.63 9.94 -3.03
N ARG A 129 15.80 9.76 -3.62
CA ARG A 129 16.18 10.40 -4.90
C ARG A 129 15.26 10.04 -6.06
N ARG A 130 14.54 8.90 -5.99
CA ARG A 130 13.55 8.44 -6.97
C ARG A 130 12.11 8.83 -6.62
N GLY A 131 11.91 9.63 -5.59
CA GLY A 131 10.57 9.99 -5.13
C GLY A 131 9.85 8.89 -4.35
N ILE A 132 10.59 7.89 -3.85
CA ILE A 132 10.05 6.75 -3.11
C ILE A 132 10.35 6.94 -1.63
N TYR A 133 9.31 6.92 -0.79
CA TYR A 133 9.43 6.86 0.67
C TYR A 133 9.75 5.44 1.11
N VAL A 134 10.49 5.32 2.19
CA VAL A 134 10.72 4.01 2.82
C VAL A 134 9.76 3.82 3.99
N ALA A 135 8.86 2.88 3.89
CA ALA A 135 8.09 2.38 5.03
C ALA A 135 9.01 1.42 5.81
N MET A 136 9.70 2.00 6.78
CA MET A 136 10.77 1.33 7.50
C MET A 136 10.24 0.61 8.73
N LEU A 137 10.41 -0.71 8.76
CA LEU A 137 10.17 -1.50 9.97
C LEU A 137 11.46 -1.53 10.79
N PRO A 138 11.50 -0.93 11.99
CA PRO A 138 12.67 -1.00 12.88
C PRO A 138 13.06 -2.43 13.22
N THR A 139 12.08 -3.31 13.33
CA THR A 139 12.26 -4.71 13.68
C THR A 139 11.12 -5.55 13.09
N TRP A 140 11.34 -6.85 12.92
CA TRP A 140 10.29 -7.79 12.60
C TRP A 140 9.61 -8.35 13.85
N GLY A 141 8.37 -8.85 13.72
CA GLY A 141 7.57 -9.37 14.82
C GLY A 141 8.26 -10.46 15.64
N ARG A 142 9.04 -11.33 15.01
CA ARG A 142 9.83 -12.35 15.67
C ARG A 142 10.72 -11.79 16.79
N TRP A 143 11.36 -10.64 16.57
CA TRP A 143 12.39 -10.11 17.44
C TRP A 143 11.89 -9.36 18.67
N TRP A 144 10.59 -9.03 18.73
CA TRP A 144 9.94 -8.46 19.93
C TRP A 144 8.92 -9.39 20.58
N LYS A 145 8.64 -10.55 19.97
CA LYS A 145 7.80 -11.60 20.53
C LYS A 145 8.56 -12.48 21.51
N LYS A 146 7.84 -13.01 22.50
CA LYS A 146 8.31 -13.68 23.71
C LYS A 146 9.45 -14.70 23.53
N ALA A 147 9.44 -15.52 22.47
CA ALA A 147 10.40 -16.62 22.32
C ALA A 147 11.80 -16.13 21.89
N ASP A 148 11.84 -15.20 20.94
CA ASP A 148 13.08 -14.71 20.31
C ASP A 148 13.31 -13.21 20.62
N ASN A 149 12.60 -12.66 21.62
CA ASN A 149 12.68 -11.24 21.97
C ASN A 149 14.09 -10.82 22.37
N VAL A 150 14.61 -9.80 21.70
CA VAL A 150 15.91 -9.21 21.99
C VAL A 150 15.79 -7.85 22.68
N PHE A 151 14.56 -7.35 22.88
CA PHE A 151 14.30 -6.02 23.42
C PHE A 151 13.76 -6.08 24.85
N THR A 152 14.27 -5.18 25.68
CA THR A 152 13.57 -4.64 26.87
C THR A 152 12.91 -3.31 26.47
N PRO A 153 11.98 -2.76 27.26
CA PRO A 153 11.46 -1.42 27.00
C PRO A 153 12.59 -0.36 26.92
N ASP A 154 13.60 -0.42 27.78
CA ASP A 154 14.71 0.54 27.80
C ASP A 154 15.58 0.43 26.53
N SER A 155 15.95 -0.79 26.13
CA SER A 155 16.75 -0.98 24.93
C SER A 155 15.95 -0.68 23.65
N ALA A 156 14.65 -0.96 23.63
CA ALA A 156 13.76 -0.58 22.53
C ALA A 156 13.65 0.95 22.38
N ALA A 157 13.55 1.67 23.52
CA ALA A 157 13.53 3.13 23.51
C ALA A 157 14.86 3.72 23.01
N ALA A 158 16.00 3.17 23.45
CA ALA A 158 17.34 3.62 23.00
C ALA A 158 17.55 3.35 21.49
N TYR A 159 17.20 2.15 21.02
CA TYR A 159 17.30 1.78 19.62
C TYR A 159 16.38 2.66 18.74
N GLY A 160 15.14 2.88 19.17
CA GLY A 160 14.19 3.76 18.47
C GLY A 160 14.70 5.20 18.39
N GLU A 161 15.25 5.74 19.48
CA GLU A 161 15.79 7.09 19.50
C GLU A 161 17.02 7.23 18.59
N TRP A 162 17.86 6.22 18.53
CA TRP A 162 18.99 6.18 17.61
C TRP A 162 18.53 6.15 16.14
N LEU A 163 17.58 5.29 15.79
CA LEU A 163 16.99 5.25 14.44
C LEU A 163 16.34 6.59 14.07
N GLY A 164 15.51 7.13 14.97
CA GLY A 164 14.83 8.40 14.76
C GLY A 164 15.82 9.53 14.44
N ARG A 165 16.92 9.63 15.17
CA ARG A 165 17.98 10.64 14.90
C ARG A 165 18.66 10.40 13.55
N ARG A 166 18.97 9.13 13.21
CA ARG A 166 19.68 8.79 11.97
C ARG A 166 18.89 9.15 10.73
N TYR A 167 17.57 8.92 10.75
CA TYR A 167 16.71 9.10 9.57
C TYR A 167 15.79 10.31 9.64
N ARG A 168 16.01 11.22 10.57
CA ARG A 168 15.16 12.40 10.81
C ARG A 168 14.87 13.22 9.55
N GLU A 169 15.84 13.37 8.65
CA GLU A 169 15.73 14.18 7.44
C GLU A 169 15.44 13.33 6.18
N SER A 170 15.19 12.04 6.36
CA SER A 170 14.87 11.12 5.25
C SER A 170 13.37 11.09 4.97
N GLY A 171 12.99 10.78 3.72
CA GLY A 171 11.59 10.52 3.35
C GLY A 171 11.18 9.12 3.76
N LEU A 172 10.55 8.97 4.92
CA LEU A 172 10.12 7.66 5.42
C LEU A 172 8.83 7.71 6.25
N VAL A 173 8.32 6.52 6.58
CA VAL A 173 7.24 6.26 7.54
C VAL A 173 7.68 5.12 8.43
N TRP A 174 7.48 5.23 9.73
CA TRP A 174 7.78 4.14 10.66
C TRP A 174 6.64 3.13 10.68
N VAL A 175 6.97 1.86 10.51
CA VAL A 175 6.01 0.75 10.59
C VAL A 175 6.42 -0.17 11.74
N MET A 176 5.64 -0.16 12.80
CA MET A 176 5.86 -1.03 13.95
C MET A 176 5.31 -2.44 13.69
N GLY A 177 5.65 -3.41 14.50
CA GLY A 177 5.08 -4.76 14.44
C GLY A 177 5.85 -5.71 13.53
N GLY A 178 5.22 -6.22 12.48
CA GLY A 178 5.77 -7.20 11.53
C GLY A 178 5.19 -8.61 11.70
N ASP A 179 4.05 -8.87 11.07
CA ASP A 179 3.37 -10.16 10.89
C ASP A 179 3.16 -10.97 12.20
N ARG A 180 2.94 -10.30 13.31
CA ARG A 180 2.66 -10.99 14.60
C ARG A 180 1.56 -10.26 15.36
N PRO A 181 0.68 -11.02 16.06
CA PRO A 181 -0.33 -10.41 16.93
C PRO A 181 0.32 -9.77 18.17
N LEU A 182 -0.29 -8.72 18.67
CA LEU A 182 0.07 -8.10 19.95
C LEU A 182 -0.81 -8.70 21.06
N GLU A 183 -0.24 -9.55 21.93
CA GLU A 183 -1.02 -10.40 22.84
C GLU A 183 -0.83 -10.04 24.32
N THR A 184 0.30 -9.45 24.68
CA THR A 184 0.64 -9.23 26.10
C THR A 184 0.99 -7.77 26.40
N SER A 185 0.82 -7.38 27.68
CA SER A 185 1.23 -6.06 28.16
C SER A 185 2.76 -5.84 28.10
N ALA A 186 3.54 -6.91 28.24
CA ALA A 186 5.00 -6.84 28.11
C ALA A 186 5.43 -6.53 26.67
N GLU A 187 4.83 -7.19 25.69
CA GLU A 187 5.03 -6.90 24.26
C GLU A 187 4.59 -5.47 23.93
N ARG A 188 3.45 -5.06 24.46
CA ARG A 188 2.95 -3.69 24.31
C ARG A 188 3.94 -2.66 24.87
N ALA A 189 4.52 -2.90 26.05
CA ALA A 189 5.50 -1.99 26.65
C ALA A 189 6.76 -1.82 25.78
N VAL A 190 7.24 -2.90 25.14
CA VAL A 190 8.37 -2.83 24.19
C VAL A 190 8.01 -1.96 22.98
N LEU A 191 6.83 -2.15 22.37
CA LEU A 191 6.40 -1.37 21.21
C LEU A 191 6.15 0.10 21.56
N ASP A 192 5.52 0.38 22.70
CA ASP A 192 5.29 1.77 23.17
C ASP A 192 6.63 2.48 23.42
N ALA A 193 7.60 1.79 24.01
CA ALA A 193 8.94 2.33 24.26
C ALA A 193 9.71 2.60 22.96
N LEU A 194 9.63 1.68 22.00
CA LEU A 194 10.23 1.84 20.66
C LEU A 194 9.62 3.06 19.93
N ALA A 195 8.29 3.19 19.91
CA ALA A 195 7.59 4.31 19.29
C ALA A 195 7.96 5.65 19.97
N ALA A 196 8.01 5.66 21.29
CA ALA A 196 8.46 6.84 22.05
C ALA A 196 9.91 7.21 21.73
N GLY A 197 10.79 6.23 21.57
CA GLY A 197 12.17 6.42 21.14
C GLY A 197 12.24 7.07 19.75
N LEU A 198 11.54 6.50 18.76
CA LEU A 198 11.47 7.04 17.40
C LEU A 198 11.04 8.52 17.42
N ARG A 199 9.93 8.84 18.12
CA ARG A 199 9.44 10.22 18.25
C ARG A 199 10.44 11.16 18.90
N ARG A 200 11.19 10.71 19.93
CA ARG A 200 12.25 11.54 20.52
C ARG A 200 13.40 11.77 19.54
N GLY A 201 13.79 10.73 18.81
CA GLY A 201 14.91 10.79 17.88
C GLY A 201 14.63 11.69 16.67
N ASP A 202 13.47 11.52 16.04
CA ASP A 202 13.11 12.26 14.83
C ASP A 202 12.38 13.58 15.11
N GLY A 203 12.05 13.86 16.39
CA GLY A 203 11.29 15.06 16.77
C GLY A 203 9.84 15.06 16.27
N GLY A 204 9.28 13.89 16.00
CA GLY A 204 7.92 13.73 15.46
C GLY A 204 7.81 14.01 13.97
N ALA A 205 8.92 13.91 13.24
CA ALA A 205 8.98 14.22 11.80
C ALA A 205 8.19 13.24 10.92
N HIS A 206 8.03 11.99 11.35
CA HIS A 206 7.48 10.93 10.52
C HIS A 206 6.24 10.31 11.12
N LEU A 207 5.33 9.87 10.26
CA LEU A 207 4.15 9.12 10.67
C LEU A 207 4.56 7.72 11.18
N ILE A 208 3.77 7.19 12.12
CA ILE A 208 3.94 5.85 12.67
C ILE A 208 2.66 5.05 12.47
N THR A 209 2.79 3.80 12.01
CA THR A 209 1.73 2.80 11.96
C THR A 209 2.20 1.47 12.54
N PHE A 210 1.33 0.44 12.49
CA PHE A 210 1.64 -0.90 12.99
C PHE A 210 1.17 -1.96 11.99
N HIS A 211 2.09 -2.83 11.59
CA HIS A 211 1.84 -3.98 10.75
C HIS A 211 1.39 -5.17 11.59
N PRO A 212 0.11 -5.59 11.50
CA PRO A 212 -0.43 -6.71 12.28
C PRO A 212 -0.08 -8.06 11.65
N ASN A 213 -0.65 -9.15 12.19
CA ASN A 213 -0.66 -10.48 11.57
C ASN A 213 -1.76 -10.63 10.53
N GLY A 214 -1.67 -11.69 9.71
CA GLY A 214 -2.64 -12.02 8.66
C GLY A 214 -4.09 -12.07 9.15
N GLY A 215 -4.99 -11.45 8.38
CA GLY A 215 -6.41 -11.32 8.67
C GLY A 215 -6.76 -10.22 9.68
N ALA A 216 -5.79 -9.52 10.27
CA ALA A 216 -6.00 -8.51 11.29
C ALA A 216 -5.78 -7.07 10.78
N GLY A 217 -6.23 -6.11 11.58
CA GLY A 217 -5.91 -4.69 11.45
C GLY A 217 -5.25 -4.16 12.71
N SER A 218 -4.38 -3.17 12.58
CA SER A 218 -3.75 -2.51 13.73
C SER A 218 -4.76 -1.91 14.71
N SER A 219 -5.94 -1.52 14.23
CA SER A 219 -7.05 -1.01 15.02
C SER A 219 -7.55 -1.99 16.09
N GLN A 220 -7.42 -3.30 15.84
CA GLN A 220 -7.82 -4.35 16.78
C GLN A 220 -6.91 -4.40 18.01
N TYR A 221 -5.64 -4.04 17.85
CA TYR A 221 -4.64 -4.07 18.92
C TYR A 221 -4.42 -2.69 19.56
N LEU A 222 -4.51 -1.65 18.75
CA LEU A 222 -3.99 -0.32 19.04
C LEU A 222 -4.99 0.81 18.76
N GLY A 223 -6.29 0.52 18.69
CA GLY A 223 -7.37 1.45 18.28
C GLY A 223 -7.14 2.93 18.59
N ASP A 224 -7.14 3.29 19.87
CA ASP A 224 -6.97 4.68 20.33
C ASP A 224 -5.53 5.00 20.78
N CYS A 225 -4.57 4.19 20.37
CA CYS A 225 -3.18 4.40 20.73
C CYS A 225 -2.66 5.74 20.21
N PRO A 226 -2.07 6.60 21.06
CA PRO A 226 -1.74 7.98 20.70
C PRO A 226 -0.57 8.09 19.71
N TRP A 227 0.30 7.07 19.59
CA TRP A 227 1.41 7.12 18.65
C TRP A 227 1.07 6.60 17.25
N ILE A 228 -0.09 5.93 17.05
CA ILE A 228 -0.56 5.50 15.73
C ILE A 228 -1.19 6.69 14.98
N ASP A 229 -0.64 7.04 13.82
CA ASP A 229 -1.17 8.10 12.97
C ASP A 229 -2.21 7.56 11.96
N PHE A 230 -2.04 6.33 11.47
CA PHE A 230 -2.99 5.67 10.58
C PHE A 230 -3.01 4.15 10.83
N HIS A 231 -4.12 3.51 10.46
CA HIS A 231 -4.29 2.08 10.61
C HIS A 231 -3.76 1.32 9.40
N MET A 232 -3.06 0.21 9.67
CA MET A 232 -2.61 -0.74 8.65
C MET A 232 -3.30 -2.08 8.89
N ARG A 233 -3.73 -2.70 7.82
CA ARG A 233 -4.23 -4.07 7.80
C ARG A 233 -3.23 -4.99 7.15
N GLN A 234 -3.35 -6.28 7.44
CA GLN A 234 -2.78 -7.39 6.65
C GLN A 234 -3.94 -8.30 6.27
N ASN A 235 -4.52 -8.10 5.07
CA ASN A 235 -5.56 -9.00 4.59
C ASN A 235 -4.97 -10.39 4.24
N GLY A 236 -3.68 -10.45 3.87
CA GLY A 236 -2.86 -11.66 3.90
C GLY A 236 -3.10 -12.65 2.76
N HIS A 237 -2.50 -13.85 2.90
CA HIS A 237 -2.34 -14.81 1.81
C HIS A 237 -3.09 -16.12 2.00
N ASP A 238 -3.69 -16.36 3.15
CA ASP A 238 -4.43 -17.58 3.50
C ASP A 238 -5.87 -17.56 2.99
N ILE A 239 -6.11 -16.88 1.87
CA ILE A 239 -7.41 -16.78 1.25
C ILE A 239 -7.68 -18.05 0.44
N ASP A 240 -8.62 -18.86 0.89
CA ASP A 240 -9.24 -19.91 0.07
C ASP A 240 -10.36 -19.28 -0.76
N TYR A 241 -10.08 -19.04 -2.01
CA TYR A 241 -10.94 -18.28 -2.92
C TYR A 241 -12.36 -18.80 -3.16
N PRO A 242 -12.78 -20.04 -2.91
CA PRO A 242 -14.20 -20.36 -2.90
C PRO A 242 -14.97 -19.90 -1.66
N ALA A 243 -14.29 -19.74 -0.51
CA ALA A 243 -14.95 -19.65 0.78
C ALA A 243 -15.14 -18.25 1.36
N ASP A 244 -15.11 -17.17 0.55
CA ASP A 244 -15.40 -15.80 0.95
C ASP A 244 -14.21 -14.92 1.36
N PRO A 245 -13.41 -14.46 0.41
CA PRO A 245 -12.41 -13.44 0.64
C PRO A 245 -12.99 -12.05 0.95
N GLY A 246 -14.29 -11.84 0.70
CA GLY A 246 -14.95 -10.54 0.90
C GLY A 246 -14.95 -10.07 2.34
N VAL A 247 -15.04 -10.98 3.30
CA VAL A 247 -15.08 -10.66 4.75
C VAL A 247 -13.84 -9.94 5.23
N ARG A 248 -12.66 -10.23 4.69
CA ARG A 248 -11.42 -9.53 5.09
C ARG A 248 -11.42 -8.08 4.67
N TYR A 249 -11.90 -7.79 3.46
CA TYR A 249 -12.01 -6.44 2.93
C TYR A 249 -13.13 -5.62 3.58
N ASP A 250 -14.12 -6.25 4.22
CA ASP A 250 -15.06 -5.58 5.11
C ASP A 250 -14.37 -4.97 6.33
N GLY A 251 -13.25 -5.55 6.76
CA GLY A 251 -12.39 -4.97 7.78
C GLY A 251 -11.83 -3.59 7.39
N THR A 252 -11.46 -3.38 6.13
CA THR A 252 -11.03 -2.06 5.62
C THR A 252 -12.16 -1.03 5.77
N LEU A 253 -13.39 -1.40 5.36
CA LEU A 253 -14.57 -0.54 5.52
C LEU A 253 -14.93 -0.30 7.00
N ALA A 254 -14.79 -1.30 7.85
CA ALA A 254 -15.03 -1.18 9.29
C ALA A 254 -14.03 -0.22 9.94
N ASP A 255 -12.75 -0.31 9.59
CA ASP A 255 -11.72 0.60 10.09
C ASP A 255 -11.92 2.04 9.55
N TRP A 256 -12.34 2.19 8.30
CA TRP A 256 -12.67 3.50 7.72
C TRP A 256 -13.84 4.19 8.47
N ARG A 257 -14.83 3.41 8.96
CA ARG A 257 -16.00 3.92 9.71
C ARG A 257 -15.73 4.22 11.18
N ARG A 258 -14.52 4.00 11.68
CA ARG A 258 -14.18 4.28 13.08
C ARG A 258 -14.29 5.77 13.40
N THR A 259 -14.58 6.06 14.68
CA THR A 259 -14.61 7.43 15.21
C THR A 259 -13.72 7.49 16.46
N PRO A 260 -12.76 8.40 16.56
CA PRO A 260 -12.37 9.36 15.51
C PRO A 260 -11.79 8.65 14.28
N PRO A 261 -11.91 9.26 13.09
CA PRO A 261 -11.38 8.64 11.86
C PRO A 261 -9.85 8.66 11.85
N LYS A 262 -9.27 7.58 11.30
CA LYS A 262 -7.84 7.53 10.93
C LYS A 262 -7.74 6.95 9.51
N PRO A 263 -6.75 7.35 8.71
CA PRO A 263 -6.53 6.75 7.41
C PRO A 263 -6.30 5.23 7.53
N VAL A 264 -6.75 4.48 6.55
CA VAL A 264 -6.62 3.00 6.51
C VAL A 264 -5.85 2.58 5.29
N LEU A 265 -4.95 1.61 5.45
CA LEU A 265 -4.12 1.01 4.41
C LEU A 265 -4.10 -0.51 4.55
N ASP A 266 -4.14 -1.26 3.43
CA ASP A 266 -3.67 -2.65 3.43
C ASP A 266 -2.16 -2.66 3.14
N GLY A 267 -1.38 -2.99 4.16
CA GLY A 267 0.08 -3.04 4.10
C GLY A 267 0.62 -4.38 3.64
N GLU A 268 -0.20 -5.44 3.73
CA GLU A 268 0.16 -6.77 3.24
C GLU A 268 -1.09 -7.53 2.75
N PRO A 269 -1.56 -7.20 1.53
CA PRO A 269 -2.61 -7.96 0.85
C PRO A 269 -2.05 -9.27 0.27
N VAL A 270 -2.86 -9.95 -0.53
CA VAL A 270 -2.40 -11.10 -1.31
C VAL A 270 -1.25 -10.70 -2.25
N TYR A 271 -0.18 -11.51 -2.30
CA TYR A 271 0.96 -11.30 -3.19
C TYR A 271 0.78 -12.01 -4.52
N GLU A 272 1.25 -11.41 -5.62
CA GLU A 272 1.35 -12.06 -6.93
C GLU A 272 2.35 -13.21 -6.88
N GLY A 273 2.01 -14.34 -7.56
CA GLY A 273 2.85 -15.54 -7.57
C GLY A 273 2.93 -16.28 -6.23
N HIS A 274 2.09 -15.92 -5.23
CA HIS A 274 2.05 -16.62 -3.95
C HIS A 274 1.22 -17.90 -4.04
N PRO A 275 1.62 -19.00 -3.39
CA PRO A 275 0.78 -20.19 -3.26
C PRO A 275 -0.57 -19.83 -2.61
N VAL A 276 -1.67 -20.06 -3.31
CA VAL A 276 -3.01 -19.78 -2.79
C VAL A 276 -3.24 -20.55 -1.50
N ALA A 277 -3.57 -19.86 -0.42
CA ALA A 277 -3.76 -20.43 0.91
C ALA A 277 -2.62 -21.37 1.35
N PHE A 278 -1.39 -21.12 0.90
CA PHE A 278 -0.19 -21.95 1.13
C PHE A 278 -0.30 -23.40 0.57
N GLN A 279 -1.22 -23.65 -0.39
CA GLN A 279 -1.50 -24.97 -0.95
C GLN A 279 -1.30 -25.01 -2.48
N PRO A 280 -0.06 -24.82 -3.00
CA PRO A 280 0.17 -24.66 -4.44
C PRO A 280 -0.22 -25.89 -5.26
N ASP A 281 -0.05 -27.08 -4.71
CA ASP A 281 -0.37 -28.33 -5.41
C ASP A 281 -1.88 -28.54 -5.59
N ARG A 282 -2.71 -27.90 -4.77
CA ARG A 282 -4.18 -27.97 -4.82
C ARG A 282 -4.84 -26.76 -5.49
N LEU A 283 -4.35 -25.56 -5.18
CA LEU A 283 -5.01 -24.30 -5.52
C LEU A 283 -4.20 -23.44 -6.50
N GLY A 284 -2.98 -23.86 -6.82
CA GLY A 284 -2.10 -23.06 -7.69
C GLY A 284 -1.55 -21.80 -7.01
N HIS A 285 -1.29 -20.79 -7.81
CA HIS A 285 -0.70 -19.53 -7.38
C HIS A 285 -1.59 -18.37 -7.80
N THR A 286 -1.52 -17.30 -7.05
CA THR A 286 -2.20 -16.03 -7.35
C THR A 286 -1.64 -15.39 -8.61
N VAL A 287 -2.50 -14.67 -9.32
CA VAL A 287 -2.17 -13.99 -10.57
C VAL A 287 -2.57 -12.52 -10.50
N ALA A 288 -2.17 -11.74 -11.50
CA ALA A 288 -2.45 -10.29 -11.55
C ALA A 288 -3.93 -9.91 -11.33
N ALA A 289 -4.88 -10.79 -11.71
CA ALA A 289 -6.30 -10.54 -11.47
C ALA A 289 -6.65 -10.54 -9.97
N ASP A 290 -6.00 -11.38 -9.18
CA ASP A 290 -6.19 -11.44 -7.72
C ASP A 290 -5.66 -10.16 -7.07
N ILE A 291 -4.52 -9.66 -7.57
CA ILE A 291 -3.90 -8.42 -7.10
C ILE A 291 -4.78 -7.21 -7.41
N ARG A 292 -5.31 -7.11 -8.64
CA ARG A 292 -6.25 -6.03 -9.00
C ARG A 292 -7.51 -6.08 -8.16
N ARG A 293 -8.05 -7.27 -7.92
CA ARG A 293 -9.23 -7.48 -7.08
C ARG A 293 -9.01 -6.97 -5.66
N ALA A 294 -7.91 -7.37 -5.01
CA ALA A 294 -7.52 -6.90 -3.70
C ALA A 294 -7.40 -5.36 -3.67
N PHE A 295 -6.69 -4.79 -4.64
CA PHE A 295 -6.50 -3.35 -4.78
C PHE A 295 -7.84 -2.60 -4.86
N PHE A 296 -8.74 -2.98 -5.75
CA PHE A 296 -10.01 -2.27 -5.92
C PHE A 296 -10.94 -2.45 -4.71
N TRP A 297 -10.93 -3.63 -4.08
CA TRP A 297 -11.71 -3.84 -2.87
C TRP A 297 -11.23 -2.94 -1.72
N ASP A 298 -9.92 -2.82 -1.51
CA ASP A 298 -9.38 -1.94 -0.49
C ASP A 298 -9.70 -0.48 -0.75
N LEU A 299 -9.39 0.00 -1.95
CA LEU A 299 -9.59 1.41 -2.30
C LEU A 299 -11.07 1.80 -2.24
N PHE A 300 -11.96 0.92 -2.73
CA PHE A 300 -13.40 1.21 -2.75
C PHE A 300 -14.04 1.06 -1.36
N ASN A 301 -13.39 0.34 -0.45
CA ASN A 301 -13.75 0.28 0.97
C ASN A 301 -13.08 1.39 1.81
N GLY A 302 -12.43 2.36 1.19
CA GLY A 302 -11.95 3.57 1.84
C GLY A 302 -10.46 3.64 2.12
N ALA A 303 -9.67 2.63 1.78
CA ALA A 303 -8.23 2.73 1.91
C ALA A 303 -7.66 3.93 1.12
N PHE A 304 -6.68 4.64 1.69
CA PHE A 304 -6.03 5.78 1.02
C PHE A 304 -4.93 5.36 0.04
N GLY A 305 -4.61 4.08 0.01
CA GLY A 305 -3.61 3.47 -0.83
C GLY A 305 -3.63 1.96 -0.70
N HIS A 306 -2.64 1.30 -1.29
CA HIS A 306 -2.51 -0.15 -1.28
C HIS A 306 -1.04 -0.54 -1.43
N THR A 307 -0.64 -1.65 -0.82
CA THR A 307 0.70 -2.20 -0.99
C THR A 307 0.65 -3.40 -1.92
N TYR A 308 1.41 -3.36 -2.98
CA TYR A 308 1.68 -4.51 -3.83
C TYR A 308 2.69 -5.44 -3.14
N GLY A 309 2.60 -6.71 -3.40
CA GLY A 309 3.63 -7.68 -3.07
C GLY A 309 3.77 -8.73 -4.17
N HIS A 310 4.96 -9.28 -4.30
CA HIS A 310 5.23 -10.45 -5.14
C HIS A 310 5.99 -11.49 -4.31
N HIS A 311 5.61 -12.75 -4.46
CA HIS A 311 6.14 -13.84 -3.61
C HIS A 311 7.66 -13.98 -3.68
N SER A 312 8.27 -13.72 -4.83
CA SER A 312 9.74 -13.74 -4.99
C SER A 312 10.42 -12.45 -4.52
N ILE A 313 9.71 -11.29 -4.57
CA ILE A 313 10.30 -9.97 -4.28
C ILE A 313 10.39 -9.74 -2.77
N TRP A 314 9.35 -10.05 -1.98
CA TRP A 314 9.41 -9.78 -0.55
C TRP A 314 10.63 -10.42 0.13
N GLN A 315 10.99 -11.64 -0.32
CA GLN A 315 12.12 -12.41 0.18
C GLN A 315 13.41 -12.22 -0.64
N MET A 316 13.40 -11.40 -1.67
CA MET A 316 14.51 -11.20 -2.63
C MET A 316 15.10 -12.55 -3.08
N TYR A 317 14.22 -13.50 -3.48
CA TYR A 317 14.63 -14.83 -3.89
C TYR A 317 15.49 -14.80 -5.16
N ASP A 318 16.65 -15.41 -5.11
CA ASP A 318 17.54 -15.63 -6.25
C ASP A 318 18.18 -17.03 -6.16
N LYS A 319 18.77 -17.47 -7.26
CA LYS A 319 19.52 -18.74 -7.27
C LYS A 319 20.64 -18.70 -6.24
N GLY A 320 20.67 -19.69 -5.35
CA GLY A 320 21.63 -19.75 -4.25
C GLY A 320 21.16 -19.13 -2.93
N ARG A 321 19.99 -18.45 -2.89
CA ARG A 321 19.33 -18.02 -1.65
C ARG A 321 18.24 -19.04 -1.27
N GLY A 322 18.14 -19.38 0.01
CA GLY A 322 17.10 -20.30 0.51
C GLY A 322 15.69 -19.76 0.21
N PRO A 323 14.84 -20.53 -0.52
CA PRO A 323 13.47 -20.10 -0.83
C PRO A 323 12.54 -20.30 0.36
N VAL A 324 11.57 -19.41 0.51
CA VAL A 324 10.42 -19.58 1.40
C VAL A 324 9.18 -19.91 0.54
N ASN A 325 8.44 -20.96 0.89
CA ASN A 325 7.18 -21.35 0.25
C ASN A 325 7.22 -21.46 -1.29
N ARG A 326 8.30 -22.01 -1.85
CA ARG A 326 8.44 -22.36 -3.28
C ARG A 326 8.15 -21.20 -4.26
N PRO A 327 8.95 -20.13 -4.30
CA PRO A 327 8.80 -19.10 -5.29
C PRO A 327 8.98 -19.65 -6.72
N LEU A 328 8.15 -19.17 -7.67
CA LEU A 328 8.14 -19.67 -9.04
C LEU A 328 9.31 -19.17 -9.90
N MET A 329 9.87 -18.02 -9.52
CA MET A 329 10.89 -17.31 -10.30
C MET A 329 11.78 -16.49 -9.36
N THR A 330 12.89 -15.97 -9.86
CA THR A 330 13.74 -15.04 -9.11
C THR A 330 13.06 -13.68 -8.96
N TRP A 331 13.51 -12.88 -7.95
CA TRP A 331 13.02 -11.52 -7.79
C TRP A 331 13.26 -10.64 -9.03
N LYS A 332 14.32 -10.92 -9.77
CA LYS A 332 14.69 -10.18 -11.01
C LYS A 332 13.70 -10.41 -12.14
N GLU A 333 13.25 -11.66 -12.30
CA GLU A 333 12.21 -12.04 -13.25
C GLU A 333 10.84 -11.48 -12.83
N ALA A 334 10.56 -11.48 -11.54
CA ALA A 334 9.30 -11.00 -10.95
C ALA A 334 9.08 -9.48 -11.05
N LEU A 335 10.12 -8.70 -11.35
CA LEU A 335 10.00 -7.24 -11.45
C LEU A 335 9.00 -6.78 -12.52
N ASP A 336 8.86 -7.56 -13.59
CA ASP A 336 8.03 -7.21 -14.74
C ASP A 336 6.69 -7.96 -14.79
N GLU A 337 6.32 -8.66 -13.67
CA GLU A 337 5.02 -9.31 -13.54
C GLU A 337 3.89 -8.28 -13.66
N PRO A 338 2.77 -8.64 -14.31
CA PRO A 338 1.77 -7.67 -14.77
C PRO A 338 1.06 -6.91 -13.65
N GLY A 339 0.87 -7.51 -12.47
CA GLY A 339 0.17 -6.88 -11.36
C GLY A 339 0.79 -5.55 -10.96
N SER A 340 2.12 -5.50 -10.83
CA SER A 340 2.83 -4.29 -10.44
C SER A 340 2.57 -3.11 -11.39
N ARG A 341 2.62 -3.35 -12.70
CA ARG A 341 2.34 -2.34 -13.74
C ARG A 341 0.86 -1.91 -13.71
N GLN A 342 -0.05 -2.86 -13.53
CA GLN A 342 -1.49 -2.61 -13.54
C GLN A 342 -1.92 -1.77 -12.33
N LEU A 343 -1.31 -1.93 -11.17
CA LEU A 343 -1.56 -1.06 -10.02
C LEU A 343 -1.06 0.38 -10.25
N GLY A 344 0.04 0.54 -10.96
CA GLY A 344 0.49 1.87 -11.39
C GLY A 344 -0.50 2.57 -12.33
N LEU A 345 -1.17 1.81 -13.24
CA LEU A 345 -2.27 2.33 -14.06
C LEU A 345 -3.46 2.75 -13.19
N ALA A 346 -3.87 1.88 -12.26
CA ALA A 346 -4.98 2.15 -11.36
C ALA A 346 -4.74 3.36 -10.45
N LYS A 347 -3.53 3.56 -9.92
CA LYS A 347 -3.16 4.77 -9.17
C LYS A 347 -3.44 6.04 -9.97
N ARG A 348 -3.09 6.08 -11.27
CA ARG A 348 -3.38 7.25 -12.12
C ARG A 348 -4.88 7.50 -12.27
N LEU A 349 -5.68 6.44 -12.36
CA LEU A 349 -7.14 6.56 -12.38
C LEU A 349 -7.66 7.27 -11.13
N PHE A 350 -7.21 6.88 -9.95
CA PHE A 350 -7.65 7.51 -8.69
C PHE A 350 -7.20 8.97 -8.57
N LEU A 351 -5.98 9.28 -8.98
CA LEU A 351 -5.43 10.64 -8.91
C LEU A 351 -5.97 11.58 -10.00
N SER A 352 -6.67 11.07 -11.02
CA SER A 352 -7.32 11.89 -12.04
C SER A 352 -8.66 12.47 -11.59
N ARG A 353 -9.11 12.18 -10.38
CA ARG A 353 -10.38 12.63 -9.80
C ARG A 353 -10.15 13.21 -8.41
N PRO A 354 -11.12 13.97 -7.84
CA PRO A 354 -11.03 14.50 -6.48
C PRO A 354 -10.72 13.38 -5.47
N PHE A 355 -9.53 13.45 -4.84
CA PHE A 355 -9.02 12.35 -4.03
C PHE A 355 -9.52 12.38 -2.59
N PHE A 356 -9.52 13.56 -1.95
CA PHE A 356 -9.86 13.70 -0.54
C PHE A 356 -11.36 13.59 -0.24
N THR A 357 -12.20 13.75 -1.25
CA THR A 357 -13.66 13.67 -1.11
C THR A 357 -14.23 12.30 -1.50
N ARG A 358 -13.35 11.36 -1.86
CA ARG A 358 -13.73 9.98 -2.18
C ARG A 358 -14.19 9.22 -0.93
N VAL A 359 -15.32 8.55 -1.02
CA VAL A 359 -15.90 7.76 0.08
C VAL A 359 -16.37 6.38 -0.43
N PRO A 360 -16.35 5.33 0.39
CA PRO A 360 -17.01 4.07 0.08
C PRO A 360 -18.49 4.28 -0.22
N ALA A 361 -19.00 3.56 -1.21
CA ALA A 361 -20.40 3.71 -1.63
C ALA A 361 -21.03 2.37 -2.09
N PRO A 362 -20.98 1.30 -1.30
CA PRO A 362 -21.56 0.03 -1.69
C PRO A 362 -23.07 0.12 -1.94
N GLU A 363 -23.74 1.10 -1.33
CA GLU A 363 -25.17 1.35 -1.44
C GLU A 363 -25.66 1.75 -2.83
N ILE A 364 -24.79 2.27 -3.70
CA ILE A 364 -25.19 2.63 -5.07
C ILE A 364 -25.37 1.41 -5.97
N ILE A 365 -24.84 0.24 -5.58
CA ILE A 365 -25.02 -1.00 -6.32
C ILE A 365 -26.38 -1.59 -5.95
N VAL A 366 -27.27 -1.67 -6.93
CA VAL A 366 -28.63 -2.19 -6.72
C VAL A 366 -28.62 -3.72 -6.86
N PRO A 367 -29.05 -4.48 -5.84
CA PRO A 367 -29.12 -5.94 -5.91
C PRO A 367 -29.96 -6.40 -7.09
N SER A 368 -29.44 -7.35 -7.87
CA SER A 368 -30.18 -7.95 -8.99
C SER A 368 -31.28 -8.93 -8.54
N ASP A 369 -31.09 -9.47 -7.32
CA ASP A 369 -32.04 -10.34 -6.60
C ASP A 369 -32.27 -9.74 -5.22
N PRO A 370 -33.51 -9.52 -4.79
CA PRO A 370 -33.83 -9.04 -3.44
C PRO A 370 -33.31 -9.93 -2.32
N ALA A 371 -32.99 -11.20 -2.59
CA ALA A 371 -32.37 -12.11 -1.63
C ALA A 371 -30.84 -11.98 -1.57
N SER A 372 -30.20 -11.31 -2.53
CA SER A 372 -28.76 -11.04 -2.51
C SER A 372 -28.53 -9.58 -2.14
N LEU A 373 -27.99 -9.35 -0.96
CA LEU A 373 -27.69 -7.99 -0.45
C LEU A 373 -26.53 -7.30 -1.20
N VAL A 374 -25.74 -8.06 -1.95
CA VAL A 374 -24.63 -7.55 -2.77
C VAL A 374 -24.54 -8.39 -4.05
N PRO A 375 -24.39 -7.79 -5.24
CA PRO A 375 -24.14 -8.54 -6.46
C PRO A 375 -22.84 -9.32 -6.37
N GLY A 376 -22.92 -10.63 -6.27
CA GLY A 376 -21.79 -11.53 -6.13
C GLY A 376 -21.30 -11.68 -4.70
N THR A 377 -20.76 -12.85 -4.41
CA THR A 377 -20.10 -13.23 -3.16
C THR A 377 -18.68 -13.70 -3.46
N GLY A 378 -17.82 -13.71 -2.46
CA GLY A 378 -16.44 -14.14 -2.63
C GLY A 378 -15.71 -13.34 -3.72
N THR A 379 -14.99 -14.01 -4.58
CA THR A 379 -14.22 -13.39 -5.68
C THR A 379 -15.04 -12.61 -6.70
N ARG A 380 -16.36 -12.74 -6.68
CA ARG A 380 -17.33 -12.10 -7.59
C ARG A 380 -18.02 -10.87 -6.98
N ARG A 381 -17.56 -10.42 -5.83
CA ARG A 381 -18.12 -9.28 -5.11
C ARG A 381 -17.85 -7.98 -5.82
N PHE A 382 -18.90 -7.26 -6.19
CA PHE A 382 -18.82 -5.89 -6.68
C PHE A 382 -18.59 -4.92 -5.51
N THR A 383 -17.84 -3.86 -5.77
CA THR A 383 -17.64 -2.77 -4.81
C THR A 383 -17.74 -1.42 -5.53
N ALA A 384 -18.10 -0.38 -4.78
CA ALA A 384 -18.24 0.95 -5.33
C ALA A 384 -17.64 2.02 -4.41
N THR A 385 -17.19 3.09 -5.04
CA THR A 385 -16.77 4.32 -4.38
C THR A 385 -17.32 5.52 -5.14
N ARG A 386 -17.50 6.65 -4.46
CA ARG A 386 -17.95 7.88 -5.08
C ARG A 386 -17.28 9.11 -4.45
N ASP A 387 -17.39 10.22 -5.12
CA ASP A 387 -17.19 11.52 -4.53
C ASP A 387 -18.39 11.90 -3.66
N ARG A 388 -18.16 12.32 -2.42
CA ARG A 388 -19.26 12.75 -1.53
C ARG A 388 -19.98 14.00 -2.04
N GLU A 389 -19.33 14.81 -2.87
CA GLU A 389 -19.89 16.01 -3.49
C GLU A 389 -20.58 15.75 -4.85
N GLY A 390 -20.60 14.48 -5.28
CA GLY A 390 -21.30 14.02 -6.47
C GLY A 390 -20.59 14.31 -7.80
N ALA A 391 -19.28 14.51 -7.80
CA ALA A 391 -18.52 14.73 -9.02
C ALA A 391 -18.26 13.44 -9.81
N PHE A 392 -18.12 12.29 -9.12
CA PHE A 392 -17.93 11.00 -9.78
C PHE A 392 -18.43 9.82 -8.93
N ALA A 393 -18.59 8.68 -9.58
CA ALA A 393 -18.69 7.36 -8.96
C ALA A 393 -17.90 6.33 -9.77
N MET A 394 -17.44 5.28 -9.11
CA MET A 394 -16.78 4.14 -9.75
C MET A 394 -17.31 2.83 -9.18
N VAL A 395 -17.52 1.83 -10.04
CA VAL A 395 -17.92 0.48 -9.62
C VAL A 395 -16.97 -0.55 -10.20
N TYR A 396 -16.38 -1.37 -9.33
CA TYR A 396 -15.53 -2.48 -9.73
C TYR A 396 -16.36 -3.75 -9.93
N ALA A 397 -16.27 -4.28 -11.15
CA ALA A 397 -16.92 -5.52 -11.59
C ALA A 397 -15.86 -6.61 -11.79
N PRO A 398 -15.61 -7.49 -10.79
CA PRO A 398 -14.48 -8.44 -10.81
C PRO A 398 -14.62 -9.55 -11.86
N VAL A 399 -15.82 -9.76 -12.40
CA VAL A 399 -16.15 -10.87 -13.33
C VAL A 399 -17.02 -10.44 -14.51
N GLY A 400 -16.98 -9.23 -14.95
CA GLY A 400 -17.66 -8.77 -16.18
C GLY A 400 -19.14 -9.14 -16.29
N ARG A 401 -19.89 -9.20 -15.20
CA ARG A 401 -21.32 -9.49 -15.20
C ARG A 401 -22.15 -8.23 -15.27
N ARG A 402 -23.37 -8.36 -15.83
CA ARG A 402 -24.41 -7.33 -15.79
C ARG A 402 -24.78 -6.98 -14.35
N PHE A 403 -24.93 -5.67 -14.06
CA PHE A 403 -25.33 -5.14 -12.76
C PHE A 403 -26.08 -3.82 -12.91
N LYS A 404 -26.69 -3.36 -11.81
CA LYS A 404 -27.43 -2.10 -11.77
C LYS A 404 -26.81 -1.15 -10.76
N VAL A 405 -26.80 0.15 -11.11
CA VAL A 405 -26.26 1.23 -10.27
C VAL A 405 -27.28 2.36 -10.17
N ASP A 406 -27.52 2.85 -8.97
CA ASP A 406 -28.25 4.09 -8.74
C ASP A 406 -27.29 5.28 -8.90
N LEU A 407 -27.50 6.06 -9.94
CA LEU A 407 -26.69 7.23 -10.28
C LEU A 407 -27.16 8.53 -9.63
N SER A 408 -28.21 8.49 -8.80
CA SER A 408 -28.77 9.70 -8.14
C SER A 408 -27.75 10.41 -7.23
N CYS A 409 -26.61 9.78 -6.92
CA CYS A 409 -25.50 10.41 -6.19
C CYS A 409 -24.69 11.42 -7.03
N ILE A 410 -24.86 11.46 -8.35
CA ILE A 410 -24.18 12.40 -9.25
C ILE A 410 -24.92 13.74 -9.29
N ARG A 411 -24.21 14.83 -9.04
CA ARG A 411 -24.79 16.18 -8.85
C ARG A 411 -25.34 16.86 -10.12
N THR A 412 -24.96 16.38 -11.30
CA THR A 412 -25.42 16.97 -12.57
C THR A 412 -26.54 16.13 -13.19
N PRO A 413 -27.49 16.73 -13.97
CA PRO A 413 -28.56 15.98 -14.61
C PRO A 413 -28.08 14.90 -15.57
N ARG A 414 -26.88 15.07 -16.13
CA ARG A 414 -26.25 14.13 -17.04
C ARG A 414 -24.84 13.82 -16.58
N CYS A 415 -24.40 12.61 -16.88
CA CYS A 415 -23.06 12.13 -16.58
C CYS A 415 -22.44 11.41 -17.78
N ARG A 416 -21.11 11.42 -17.83
CA ARG A 416 -20.35 10.55 -18.72
C ARG A 416 -20.17 9.21 -18.05
N VAL A 417 -20.47 8.12 -18.75
CA VAL A 417 -20.11 6.77 -18.33
C VAL A 417 -19.11 6.18 -19.32
N ALA A 418 -18.16 5.39 -18.79
CA ALA A 418 -17.19 4.65 -19.59
C ALA A 418 -16.75 3.38 -18.86
N TRP A 419 -16.21 2.44 -19.59
CA TRP A 419 -15.54 1.26 -19.03
C TRP A 419 -14.03 1.47 -19.01
N TYR A 420 -13.41 1.33 -17.86
CA TYR A 420 -11.97 1.30 -17.70
C TYR A 420 -11.49 -0.14 -17.61
N ASP A 421 -10.54 -0.50 -18.47
CA ASP A 421 -9.86 -1.79 -18.43
C ASP A 421 -8.66 -1.72 -17.48
N PRO A 422 -8.72 -2.33 -16.30
CA PRO A 422 -7.63 -2.23 -15.32
C PRO A 422 -6.35 -2.99 -15.73
N ARG A 423 -6.43 -3.81 -16.78
CA ARG A 423 -5.30 -4.56 -17.35
C ARG A 423 -4.43 -3.68 -18.24
N THR A 424 -5.05 -2.73 -18.95
CA THR A 424 -4.38 -1.87 -19.95
C THR A 424 -4.38 -0.39 -19.59
N GLY A 425 -5.32 0.06 -18.76
CA GLY A 425 -5.53 1.46 -18.43
C GLY A 425 -6.36 2.22 -19.47
N GLU A 426 -6.97 1.52 -20.44
CA GLU A 426 -7.78 2.11 -21.51
C GLU A 426 -9.24 2.30 -21.07
N GLU A 427 -9.82 3.40 -21.53
CA GLU A 427 -11.27 3.63 -21.44
C GLU A 427 -11.95 3.22 -22.74
N ARG A 428 -13.17 2.63 -22.62
CA ARG A 428 -14.00 2.16 -23.74
C ARG A 428 -15.47 2.55 -23.55
N ASP A 429 -16.20 2.57 -24.66
CA ASP A 429 -17.66 2.75 -24.71
C ASP A 429 -18.18 4.00 -23.98
N ALA A 430 -17.41 5.08 -24.06
CA ALA A 430 -17.75 6.34 -23.42
C ALA A 430 -19.01 6.96 -24.04
N ARG A 431 -19.99 7.32 -23.19
CA ARG A 431 -21.24 7.97 -23.60
C ARG A 431 -21.79 8.86 -22.50
N ILE A 432 -22.66 9.78 -22.87
CA ILE A 432 -23.41 10.63 -21.93
C ILE A 432 -24.80 10.01 -21.72
N ILE A 433 -25.22 9.94 -20.46
CA ILE A 433 -26.56 9.47 -20.06
C ILE A 433 -27.15 10.39 -19.00
N GLU A 434 -28.45 10.25 -18.74
CA GLU A 434 -29.10 10.89 -17.58
C GLU A 434 -28.54 10.28 -16.29
N SER A 435 -28.33 11.10 -15.26
CA SER A 435 -27.80 10.65 -13.96
C SER A 435 -28.91 10.26 -12.96
N ALA A 436 -30.16 10.48 -13.29
CA ALA A 436 -31.26 10.17 -12.39
C ALA A 436 -31.60 8.68 -12.38
N GLY A 437 -31.75 8.11 -11.18
CA GLY A 437 -32.28 6.76 -10.96
C GLY A 437 -31.32 5.62 -11.26
N VAL A 438 -31.91 4.43 -11.44
CA VAL A 438 -31.20 3.17 -11.58
C VAL A 438 -30.95 2.83 -13.05
N HIS A 439 -29.70 2.57 -13.40
CA HIS A 439 -29.26 2.18 -14.73
C HIS A 439 -28.66 0.78 -14.72
N GLU A 440 -28.85 0.04 -15.80
CA GLU A 440 -28.25 -1.27 -16.03
C GLU A 440 -26.96 -1.11 -16.86
N PHE A 441 -25.90 -1.79 -16.45
CA PHE A 441 -24.60 -1.79 -17.11
C PHE A 441 -24.17 -3.20 -17.46
N VAL A 442 -23.64 -3.37 -18.67
CA VAL A 442 -23.06 -4.62 -19.18
C VAL A 442 -21.59 -4.35 -19.52
N PRO A 443 -20.65 -4.96 -18.82
CA PRO A 443 -19.22 -4.82 -19.13
C PRO A 443 -18.88 -5.30 -20.55
N PRO A 444 -17.79 -4.80 -21.17
CA PRO A 444 -17.41 -5.18 -22.55
C PRO A 444 -17.09 -6.66 -22.75
N SER A 445 -16.74 -7.37 -21.69
CA SER A 445 -16.52 -8.81 -21.70
C SER A 445 -16.97 -9.45 -20.39
N GLU A 446 -17.39 -10.72 -20.46
CA GLU A 446 -17.82 -11.53 -19.32
C GLU A 446 -16.88 -12.70 -19.12
N GLY A 447 -16.56 -13.03 -17.88
CA GLY A 447 -15.77 -14.19 -17.49
C GLY A 447 -14.93 -13.97 -16.25
N GLU A 448 -14.41 -15.05 -15.70
CA GLU A 448 -13.41 -15.00 -14.62
C GLU A 448 -12.13 -14.30 -15.15
N LEU A 449 -11.46 -13.56 -14.28
CA LEU A 449 -10.27 -12.76 -14.59
C LEU A 449 -10.48 -11.60 -15.60
N LEU A 450 -11.73 -11.37 -16.05
CA LEU A 450 -12.12 -10.29 -16.96
C LEU A 450 -12.83 -9.19 -16.17
N ASP A 451 -12.07 -8.54 -15.32
CA ASP A 451 -12.53 -7.45 -14.47
C ASP A 451 -12.60 -6.11 -15.21
N TRP A 452 -13.54 -5.26 -14.78
CA TRP A 452 -13.78 -3.93 -15.32
C TRP A 452 -14.08 -2.92 -14.21
N VAL A 453 -13.80 -1.64 -14.48
CA VAL A 453 -14.30 -0.54 -13.65
C VAL A 453 -15.27 0.30 -14.48
N LEU A 454 -16.51 0.43 -14.01
CA LEU A 454 -17.42 1.44 -14.52
C LEU A 454 -17.01 2.79 -13.96
N LEU A 455 -16.79 3.74 -14.85
CA LEU A 455 -16.55 5.15 -14.53
C LEU A 455 -17.83 5.92 -14.76
N VAL A 456 -18.18 6.78 -13.82
CA VAL A 456 -19.32 7.70 -13.91
C VAL A 456 -18.82 9.07 -13.48
N ASP A 457 -18.74 10.01 -14.41
CA ASP A 457 -18.23 11.36 -14.16
C ASP A 457 -19.35 12.40 -14.43
N ALA A 458 -19.59 13.29 -13.49
CA ALA A 458 -20.50 14.42 -13.67
C ALA A 458 -20.10 15.24 -14.90
N GLU A 459 -21.07 15.70 -15.69
CA GLU A 459 -20.79 16.43 -16.94
C GLU A 459 -19.89 17.67 -16.69
N ALA A 460 -20.00 18.32 -15.54
CA ALA A 460 -19.16 19.46 -15.16
C ALA A 460 -17.68 19.11 -14.95
N LEU A 461 -17.34 17.85 -14.67
CA LEU A 461 -15.96 17.39 -14.53
C LEU A 461 -15.23 17.28 -15.89
N LEU A 462 -15.97 17.28 -16.97
CA LEU A 462 -15.49 17.13 -18.35
C LEU A 462 -15.17 18.46 -19.04
N LEU A 463 -15.48 19.56 -18.37
CA LEU A 463 -15.15 20.90 -18.89
C LEU A 463 -13.69 21.22 -18.57
N PRO A 464 -12.87 21.67 -19.54
CA PRO A 464 -11.45 21.97 -19.36
C PRO A 464 -11.20 23.11 -18.38
#